data_0c7b581b2ac428f505409268a2e3c2a4
#
_entry.id   0c7b581b2ac428f505409268a2e3c2a4
#
_cell.length_a   1.000
_cell.length_b   1.000
_cell.length_c   1.000
_cell.angle_alpha   90.00
_cell.angle_beta   90.00
_cell.angle_gamma   90.00
#
_symmetry.space_group_name_H-M   'P 1'
#
loop_
_entity.id
_entity.type
_entity.pdbx_description
1 polymer ?
#
loop_
_entity_poly.entity_id
_entity_poly.type
_entity_poly.pdbx_seq_one_letter_code
_entity_poly.pdbx_strand_id
1 'polypeptide(L)'
;MGEATVCYLPMSASALRAPVSLTLGRTTVRFTWQHDRWTHEILFPDSTAWRSLEGPMAPEGDPRWPASPVLVELSRLEGPHGPALLGVGLAGRSHFSASIGPAPARADRVRFEFACRVTEPPGWLGSTYASPAGIVRIEPAANAVRPPATIEWGYELGPEGVRPLGGARIDVPPPPGN
;
A
#
# COMPACT_ATOMS: atom_id res chain seq x y z
N MET A 1 -51.64 7.63 -19.64
CA MET A 1 -50.58 7.82 -18.62
C MET A 1 -49.80 6.52 -18.54
N GLY A 2 -48.63 6.46 -19.16
CA GLY A 2 -47.79 5.28 -19.16
C GLY A 2 -46.71 5.47 -18.11
N GLU A 3 -46.64 4.55 -17.13
CA GLU A 3 -45.58 4.50 -16.14
C GLU A 3 -44.29 4.04 -16.82
N ALA A 4 -43.24 4.86 -16.74
CA ALA A 4 -41.91 4.49 -17.17
C ALA A 4 -41.28 3.57 -16.12
N THR A 5 -41.22 2.28 -16.42
CA THR A 5 -40.45 1.32 -15.65
C THR A 5 -38.95 1.60 -15.81
N VAL A 6 -38.34 2.17 -14.79
CA VAL A 6 -36.88 2.33 -14.73
C VAL A 6 -36.27 0.95 -14.48
N CYS A 7 -35.74 0.34 -15.54
CA CYS A 7 -34.90 -0.85 -15.38
C CYS A 7 -33.58 -0.49 -14.70
N TYR A 8 -33.46 -0.82 -13.43
CA TYR A 8 -32.17 -0.87 -12.76
C TYR A 8 -31.38 -2.03 -13.37
N LEU A 9 -30.39 -1.71 -14.20
CA LEU A 9 -29.37 -2.69 -14.57
C LEU A 9 -28.56 -2.98 -13.32
N PRO A 10 -28.38 -4.27 -12.91
CA PRO A 10 -27.49 -4.60 -11.81
C PRO A 10 -26.07 -4.12 -12.18
N MET A 11 -25.47 -3.32 -11.31
CA MET A 11 -24.06 -2.94 -11.44
C MET A 11 -23.25 -4.23 -11.63
N SER A 12 -22.53 -4.27 -12.75
CA SER A 12 -21.65 -5.37 -13.13
C SER A 12 -20.82 -5.82 -11.94
N ALA A 13 -20.92 -7.10 -11.60
CA ALA A 13 -20.05 -7.72 -10.62
C ALA A 13 -18.61 -7.37 -10.99
N SER A 14 -17.92 -6.68 -10.11
CA SER A 14 -16.50 -6.35 -10.26
C SER A 14 -15.79 -7.64 -10.61
N ALA A 15 -15.25 -7.75 -11.83
CA ALA A 15 -14.56 -8.96 -12.27
C ALA A 15 -13.47 -9.26 -11.24
N LEU A 16 -13.58 -10.39 -10.54
CA LEU A 16 -12.62 -10.84 -9.55
C LEU A 16 -11.26 -10.94 -10.24
N ARG A 17 -10.39 -9.97 -10.00
CA ARG A 17 -9.02 -10.01 -10.51
C ARG A 17 -8.28 -11.11 -9.77
N ALA A 18 -7.58 -11.98 -10.50
CA ALA A 18 -6.77 -13.03 -9.89
C ALA A 18 -5.70 -12.42 -8.97
N PRO A 19 -5.43 -13.02 -7.80
CA PRO A 19 -4.36 -12.56 -6.93
C PRO A 19 -3.01 -12.53 -7.66
N VAL A 20 -2.18 -11.53 -7.35
CA VAL A 20 -0.83 -11.37 -7.87
C VAL A 20 0.15 -11.64 -6.74
N SER A 21 1.14 -12.51 -6.97
CA SER A 21 2.15 -12.83 -5.94
C SER A 21 3.55 -12.55 -6.46
N LEU A 22 4.38 -12.02 -5.57
CA LEU A 22 5.81 -11.83 -5.75
C LEU A 22 6.54 -12.61 -4.68
N THR A 23 7.25 -13.67 -5.06
CA THR A 23 8.05 -14.49 -4.14
C THR A 23 9.52 -14.13 -4.26
N LEU A 24 10.12 -13.76 -3.14
CA LEU A 24 11.51 -13.32 -2.99
C LEU A 24 12.17 -14.16 -1.91
N GLY A 25 12.94 -15.17 -2.33
CA GLY A 25 13.48 -16.17 -1.41
C GLY A 25 12.34 -16.88 -0.65
N ARG A 26 12.30 -16.70 0.68
CA ARG A 26 11.28 -17.28 1.57
C ARG A 26 10.13 -16.33 1.89
N THR A 27 10.16 -15.12 1.40
CA THR A 27 9.13 -14.09 1.64
C THR A 27 8.23 -13.99 0.42
N THR A 28 6.93 -13.93 0.63
CA THR A 28 5.94 -13.72 -0.44
C THR A 28 5.10 -12.49 -0.14
N VAL A 29 5.01 -11.59 -1.09
CA VAL A 29 4.01 -10.52 -1.10
C VAL A 29 2.85 -10.97 -1.97
N ARG A 30 1.65 -11.04 -1.39
CA ARG A 30 0.42 -11.40 -2.09
C ARG A 30 -0.49 -10.20 -2.18
N PHE A 31 -0.87 -9.83 -3.39
CA PHE A 31 -1.86 -8.81 -3.68
C PHE A 31 -3.21 -9.46 -3.98
N THR A 32 -4.26 -8.92 -3.36
CA THR A 32 -5.65 -9.35 -3.57
C THR A 32 -6.48 -8.11 -3.93
N TRP A 33 -7.27 -8.23 -4.99
CA TRP A 33 -8.18 -7.16 -5.37
C TRP A 33 -9.35 -7.09 -4.40
N GLN A 34 -9.56 -5.94 -3.77
CA GLN A 34 -10.69 -5.70 -2.87
C GLN A 34 -11.35 -4.37 -3.24
N HIS A 35 -12.65 -4.43 -3.46
CA HIS A 35 -13.46 -3.28 -3.86
C HIS A 35 -12.95 -2.62 -5.14
N ASP A 36 -12.09 -1.61 -5.02
CA ASP A 36 -11.60 -0.75 -6.09
C ASP A 36 -10.07 -0.68 -6.19
N ARG A 37 -9.34 -1.48 -5.39
CA ARG A 37 -7.87 -1.42 -5.27
C ARG A 37 -7.24 -2.75 -4.90
N TRP A 38 -5.92 -2.80 -5.04
CA TRP A 38 -5.11 -3.89 -4.54
C TRP A 38 -4.76 -3.66 -3.07
N THR A 39 -5.12 -4.63 -2.23
CA THR A 39 -4.59 -4.78 -0.87
C THR A 39 -3.44 -5.77 -0.90
N HIS A 40 -2.57 -5.79 0.10
CA HIS A 40 -1.51 -6.78 0.12
C HIS A 40 -1.19 -7.30 1.51
N GLU A 41 -0.65 -8.51 1.53
CA GLU A 41 -0.09 -9.14 2.71
C GLU A 41 1.33 -9.63 2.43
N ILE A 42 2.19 -9.56 3.44
CA ILE A 42 3.55 -10.07 3.38
C ILE A 42 3.61 -11.31 4.28
N LEU A 43 3.95 -12.43 3.66
CA LEU A 43 4.02 -13.75 4.27
C LEU A 43 5.48 -14.13 4.52
N PHE A 44 5.81 -14.44 5.76
CA PHE A 44 7.09 -14.98 6.17
C PHE A 44 6.91 -16.43 6.64
N PRO A 45 7.90 -17.32 6.45
CA PRO A 45 7.72 -18.75 6.71
C PRO A 45 7.30 -19.08 8.15
N ASP A 46 7.84 -18.35 9.11
CA ASP A 46 7.76 -18.72 10.53
C ASP A 46 7.10 -17.60 11.37
N SER A 47 6.36 -16.68 10.72
CA SER A 47 5.73 -15.58 11.44
C SER A 47 4.35 -15.23 10.90
N THR A 48 3.59 -14.47 11.69
CA THR A 48 2.30 -13.96 11.30
C THR A 48 2.46 -12.95 10.16
N ALA A 49 1.56 -13.01 9.18
CA ALA A 49 1.54 -12.10 8.04
C ALA A 49 1.39 -10.63 8.49
N TRP A 50 2.06 -9.75 7.76
CA TRP A 50 1.78 -8.33 7.80
C TRP A 50 0.75 -7.99 6.74
N ARG A 51 -0.29 -7.22 7.08
CA ARG A 51 -1.37 -6.87 6.17
C ARG A 51 -1.46 -5.37 6.02
N SER A 52 -1.49 -4.89 4.79
CA SER A 52 -1.74 -3.48 4.50
C SER A 52 -3.17 -3.08 4.93
N LEU A 53 -3.31 -1.86 5.44
CA LEU A 53 -4.61 -1.27 5.77
C LEU A 53 -4.93 -0.20 4.74
N GLU A 54 -6.09 -0.34 4.08
CA GLU A 54 -6.43 0.43 2.88
C GLU A 54 -7.57 1.45 3.11
N GLY A 55 -8.23 1.36 4.24
CA GLY A 55 -9.32 2.28 4.57
C GLY A 55 -8.85 3.69 4.94
N PRO A 56 -9.76 4.60 5.23
CA PRO A 56 -9.41 5.88 5.85
C PRO A 56 -8.73 5.64 7.21
N MET A 57 -7.84 6.56 7.61
CA MET A 57 -7.09 6.47 8.87
C MET A 57 -7.99 6.45 10.12
N ALA A 58 -9.19 6.99 10.03
CA ALA A 58 -10.23 6.95 11.04
C ALA A 58 -11.59 6.71 10.38
N PRO A 59 -12.62 6.24 11.09
CA PRO A 59 -13.95 6.01 10.53
C PRO A 59 -14.54 7.24 9.80
N GLU A 60 -14.23 8.45 10.27
CA GLU A 60 -14.61 9.73 9.67
C GLU A 60 -13.48 10.36 8.85
N GLY A 61 -12.43 9.59 8.56
CA GLY A 61 -11.26 10.06 7.83
C GLY A 61 -11.57 10.40 6.38
N ASP A 62 -10.81 11.33 5.82
CA ASP A 62 -10.95 11.74 4.43
C ASP A 62 -10.51 10.61 3.48
N PRO A 63 -11.38 10.06 2.64
CA PRO A 63 -11.05 8.98 1.72
C PRO A 63 -10.01 9.36 0.66
N ARG A 64 -9.72 10.65 0.49
CA ARG A 64 -8.64 11.14 -0.38
C ARG A 64 -7.24 10.83 0.19
N TRP A 65 -7.18 10.58 1.51
CA TRP A 65 -5.95 10.27 2.25
C TRP A 65 -6.07 8.93 2.96
N PRO A 66 -6.04 7.81 2.21
CA PRO A 66 -6.17 6.47 2.78
C PRO A 66 -4.95 6.07 3.60
N ALA A 67 -5.12 5.07 4.46
CA ALA A 67 -4.07 4.57 5.34
C ALA A 67 -2.83 4.02 4.62
N SER A 68 -3.01 3.54 3.39
CA SER A 68 -1.92 3.07 2.52
C SER A 68 -2.12 3.56 1.08
N PRO A 69 -1.06 3.56 0.24
CA PRO A 69 -1.14 3.96 -1.15
C PRO A 69 -2.18 3.19 -1.94
N VAL A 70 -3.04 3.89 -2.65
CA VAL A 70 -4.01 3.25 -3.54
C VAL A 70 -3.30 2.74 -4.78
N LEU A 71 -3.39 1.44 -5.03
CA LEU A 71 -2.89 0.80 -6.24
C LEU A 71 -4.06 0.15 -6.98
N VAL A 72 -4.29 0.52 -8.22
CA VAL A 72 -5.38 0.01 -9.07
C VAL A 72 -4.87 -0.84 -10.23
N GLU A 73 -3.60 -0.66 -10.60
CA GLU A 73 -2.92 -1.47 -11.61
C GLU A 73 -1.61 -1.99 -11.04
N LEU A 74 -1.29 -3.24 -11.37
CA LEU A 74 -0.02 -3.88 -11.06
C LEU A 74 0.56 -4.48 -12.33
N SER A 75 1.84 -4.24 -12.56
CA SER A 75 2.61 -4.80 -13.68
C SER A 75 3.86 -5.49 -13.14
N ARG A 76 4.12 -6.70 -13.61
CA ARG A 76 5.35 -7.43 -13.28
C ARG A 76 6.46 -7.07 -14.26
N LEU A 77 7.66 -6.90 -13.75
CA LEU A 77 8.85 -6.76 -14.56
C LEU A 77 10.00 -7.57 -13.97
N GLU A 78 10.94 -7.94 -14.82
CA GLU A 78 12.20 -8.55 -14.42
C GLU A 78 13.27 -7.45 -14.35
N GLY A 79 13.74 -7.18 -13.14
CA GLY A 79 14.78 -6.18 -12.90
C GLY A 79 16.16 -6.81 -12.70
N PRO A 80 17.20 -6.00 -12.58
CA PRO A 80 18.59 -6.47 -12.41
C PRO A 80 18.82 -7.23 -11.10
N HIS A 81 17.94 -7.06 -10.12
CA HIS A 81 18.01 -7.71 -8.81
C HIS A 81 16.95 -8.81 -8.63
N GLY A 82 16.20 -9.15 -9.68
CA GLY A 82 15.12 -10.12 -9.68
C GLY A 82 13.76 -9.52 -10.02
N PRO A 83 12.70 -10.32 -9.89
CA PRO A 83 11.36 -9.88 -10.23
C PRO A 83 10.87 -8.76 -9.32
N ALA A 84 10.14 -7.82 -9.91
CA ALA A 84 9.52 -6.70 -9.21
C ALA A 84 8.08 -6.48 -9.69
N LEU A 85 7.29 -5.78 -8.88
CA LEU A 85 5.98 -5.27 -9.25
C LEU A 85 6.01 -3.75 -9.27
N LEU A 86 5.46 -3.17 -10.33
CA LEU A 86 5.16 -1.75 -10.39
C LEU A 86 3.67 -1.57 -10.18
N GLY A 87 3.30 -0.62 -9.34
CA GLY A 87 1.92 -0.28 -9.04
C GLY A 87 1.62 1.17 -9.35
N VAL A 88 0.40 1.46 -9.82
CA VAL A 88 -0.09 2.84 -9.97
C VAL A 88 -1.54 2.93 -9.50
N GLY A 89 -1.93 4.12 -9.02
CA GLY A 89 -3.30 4.36 -8.61
C GLY A 89 -3.58 5.82 -8.22
N LEU A 90 -4.80 6.05 -7.78
CA LEU A 90 -5.34 7.37 -7.50
C LEU A 90 -6.16 7.36 -6.21
N ALA A 91 -6.02 8.40 -5.39
CA ALA A 91 -6.96 8.76 -4.34
C ALA A 91 -7.27 10.25 -4.43
N GLY A 92 -8.52 10.59 -4.66
CA GLY A 92 -8.90 11.97 -4.97
C GLY A 92 -8.14 12.51 -6.18
N ARG A 93 -7.30 13.53 -5.96
CA ARG A 93 -6.43 14.15 -6.98
C ARG A 93 -4.95 13.77 -6.85
N SER A 94 -4.65 12.81 -5.98
CA SER A 94 -3.29 12.35 -5.71
C SER A 94 -2.99 11.08 -6.50
N HIS A 95 -1.83 11.07 -7.17
CA HIS A 95 -1.37 9.96 -7.99
C HIS A 95 -0.30 9.18 -7.24
N PHE A 96 -0.54 7.90 -7.02
CA PHE A 96 0.41 6.99 -6.39
C PHE A 96 1.14 6.15 -7.43
N SER A 97 2.42 5.93 -7.20
CA SER A 97 3.21 4.92 -7.87
C SER A 97 4.02 4.12 -6.84
N ALA A 98 4.26 2.87 -7.15
CA ALA A 98 4.97 1.94 -6.28
C ALA A 98 5.97 1.09 -7.08
N SER A 99 7.11 0.79 -6.46
CA SER A 99 8.03 -0.25 -6.87
C SER A 99 8.20 -1.21 -5.70
N ILE A 100 7.93 -2.50 -5.93
CA ILE A 100 7.99 -3.54 -4.90
C ILE A 100 8.88 -4.66 -5.43
N GLY A 101 9.98 -4.95 -4.76
CA GLY A 101 10.96 -5.91 -5.24
C GLY A 101 11.91 -6.41 -4.14
N PRO A 102 12.98 -7.14 -4.52
CA PRO A 102 13.96 -7.62 -3.57
C PRO A 102 14.77 -6.47 -2.96
N ALA A 103 15.05 -6.58 -1.66
CA ALA A 103 16.01 -5.69 -1.03
C ALA A 103 17.43 -6.03 -1.50
N PRO A 104 18.24 -5.07 -1.98
CA PRO A 104 19.54 -5.36 -2.60
C PRO A 104 20.53 -6.09 -1.69
N ALA A 105 20.46 -5.83 -0.39
CA ALA A 105 21.41 -6.39 0.60
C ALA A 105 20.89 -7.64 1.32
N ARG A 106 19.60 -7.97 1.19
CA ARG A 106 18.97 -9.00 2.01
C ARG A 106 17.87 -9.71 1.22
N ALA A 107 18.12 -10.97 0.88
CA ALA A 107 17.18 -11.79 0.09
C ALA A 107 15.89 -12.17 0.84
N ASP A 108 15.86 -12.01 2.16
CA ASP A 108 14.71 -12.28 3.03
C ASP A 108 13.84 -11.05 3.28
N ARG A 109 14.16 -9.89 2.65
CA ARG A 109 13.42 -8.65 2.77
C ARG A 109 12.80 -8.23 1.45
N VAL A 110 11.64 -7.63 1.56
CA VAL A 110 10.97 -6.94 0.46
C VAL A 110 11.20 -5.45 0.61
N ARG A 111 11.60 -4.81 -0.47
CA ARG A 111 11.73 -3.36 -0.57
C ARG A 111 10.49 -2.78 -1.22
N PHE A 112 9.94 -1.79 -0.55
CA PHE A 112 8.84 -0.97 -1.03
C PHE A 112 9.34 0.47 -1.23
N GLU A 113 9.07 1.02 -2.39
CA GLU A 113 9.34 2.41 -2.72
C GLU A 113 8.08 3.01 -3.31
N PHE A 114 7.63 4.12 -2.76
CA PHE A 114 6.43 4.82 -3.17
C PHE A 114 6.74 6.27 -3.53
N ALA A 115 5.96 6.78 -4.48
CA ALA A 115 5.89 8.20 -4.76
C ALA A 115 4.42 8.60 -4.86
N CYS A 116 4.09 9.78 -4.33
CA CYS A 116 2.78 10.38 -4.45
C CYS A 116 2.91 11.80 -4.98
N ARG A 117 2.29 12.06 -6.14
CA ARG A 117 2.12 13.42 -6.65
C ARG A 117 0.88 14.02 -6.03
N VAL A 118 1.08 14.98 -5.14
CA VAL A 118 0.02 15.71 -4.44
C VAL A 118 -0.24 17.07 -5.10
N THR A 119 -1.51 17.47 -5.20
CA THR A 119 -1.95 18.77 -5.69
C THR A 119 -2.48 19.69 -4.59
N GLU A 120 -2.66 19.14 -3.39
CA GLU A 120 -3.09 19.84 -2.18
C GLU A 120 -2.31 19.27 -0.97
N PRO A 121 -2.21 19.99 0.15
CA PRO A 121 -1.54 19.48 1.34
C PRO A 121 -2.17 18.17 1.80
N PRO A 122 -1.38 17.10 2.02
CA PRO A 122 -1.92 15.82 2.45
C PRO A 122 -2.40 15.90 3.90
N GLY A 123 -3.59 15.36 4.17
CA GLY A 123 -4.07 15.12 5.54
C GLY A 123 -3.36 13.92 6.19
N TRP A 124 -3.04 12.91 5.38
CA TRP A 124 -2.20 11.76 5.72
C TRP A 124 -1.46 11.28 4.47
N LEU A 125 -0.26 10.79 4.64
CA LEU A 125 0.49 10.13 3.58
C LEU A 125 1.47 9.12 4.19
N GLY A 126 1.42 7.88 3.70
CA GLY A 126 2.27 6.82 4.23
C GLY A 126 1.77 5.43 3.88
N SER A 127 2.29 4.44 4.58
CA SER A 127 1.89 3.04 4.50
C SER A 127 1.56 2.53 5.90
N THR A 128 0.42 1.89 6.07
CA THR A 128 -0.03 1.37 7.36
C THR A 128 -0.23 -0.14 7.30
N TYR A 129 0.28 -0.83 8.29
CA TYR A 129 0.18 -2.29 8.40
C TYR A 129 -0.41 -2.73 9.74
N ALA A 130 -1.26 -3.75 9.68
CA ALA A 130 -1.49 -4.61 10.82
C ALA A 130 -0.38 -5.65 10.89
N SER A 131 0.35 -5.69 12.00
CA SER A 131 1.45 -6.61 12.26
C SER A 131 1.17 -7.43 13.53
N PRO A 132 1.96 -8.48 13.82
CA PRO A 132 1.86 -9.21 15.09
C PRO A 132 2.03 -8.32 16.34
N ALA A 133 2.79 -7.25 16.22
CA ALA A 133 3.05 -6.29 17.31
C ALA A 133 2.01 -5.16 17.38
N GLY A 134 1.02 -5.12 16.47
CA GLY A 134 0.02 -4.07 16.39
C GLY A 134 0.07 -3.27 15.08
N ILE A 135 -0.48 -2.07 15.09
CA ILE A 135 -0.49 -1.20 13.92
C ILE A 135 0.86 -0.49 13.77
N VAL A 136 1.44 -0.59 12.60
CA VAL A 136 2.70 0.10 12.24
C VAL A 136 2.41 1.10 11.14
N ARG A 137 2.84 2.35 11.33
CA ARG A 137 2.73 3.43 10.35
C ARG A 137 4.11 3.84 9.86
N ILE A 138 4.23 4.01 8.56
CA ILE A 138 5.48 4.40 7.90
C ILE A 138 5.18 5.66 7.10
N GLU A 139 5.79 6.78 7.49
CA GLU A 139 5.54 8.09 6.92
C GLU A 139 6.75 8.60 6.15
N PRO A 140 6.58 9.44 5.10
CA PRO A 140 7.68 10.18 4.52
C PRO A 140 8.32 11.12 5.55
N ALA A 141 9.64 11.33 5.44
CA ALA A 141 10.37 12.21 6.36
C ALA A 141 9.91 13.67 6.32
N ALA A 142 9.47 14.14 5.17
CA ALA A 142 9.04 15.50 4.94
C ALA A 142 7.54 15.56 4.64
N ASN A 143 6.72 15.87 5.66
CA ASN A 143 5.28 16.10 5.48
C ASN A 143 4.93 17.56 5.13
N ALA A 144 5.85 18.49 5.31
CA ALA A 144 5.64 19.93 5.02
C ALA A 144 6.09 20.27 3.59
N VAL A 145 5.38 19.78 2.60
CA VAL A 145 5.65 20.08 1.19
C VAL A 145 4.58 21.01 0.64
N ARG A 146 5.00 22.05 -0.06
CA ARG A 146 4.08 22.97 -0.73
C ARG A 146 3.63 22.37 -2.07
N PRO A 147 2.35 21.98 -2.22
CA PRO A 147 1.83 21.49 -3.49
C PRO A 147 1.87 22.54 -4.63
N PRO A 148 1.96 22.10 -5.91
CA PRO A 148 2.07 20.72 -6.34
C PRO A 148 3.48 20.16 -6.10
N ALA A 149 3.56 18.91 -5.62
CA ALA A 149 4.83 18.26 -5.29
C ALA A 149 4.76 16.74 -5.45
N THR A 150 5.92 16.11 -5.56
CA THR A 150 6.05 14.65 -5.43
C THR A 150 6.73 14.36 -4.10
N ILE A 151 6.09 13.51 -3.31
CA ILE A 151 6.57 13.05 -2.01
C ILE A 151 6.92 11.57 -2.15
N GLU A 152 8.12 11.21 -1.71
CA GLU A 152 8.63 9.84 -1.81
C GLU A 152 8.92 9.28 -0.43
N TRP A 153 8.69 7.97 -0.27
CA TRP A 153 9.10 7.22 0.90
C TRP A 153 9.38 5.77 0.53
N GLY A 154 10.19 5.12 1.33
CA GLY A 154 10.54 3.73 1.12
C GLY A 154 10.89 3.03 2.41
N TYR A 155 10.81 1.73 2.39
CA TYR A 155 11.18 0.86 3.50
C TYR A 155 11.47 -0.57 3.01
N GLU A 156 12.17 -1.32 3.84
CA GLU A 156 12.33 -2.75 3.69
C GLU A 156 11.58 -3.44 4.82
N LEU A 157 10.83 -4.49 4.49
CA LEU A 157 10.07 -5.29 5.44
C LEU A 157 10.58 -6.73 5.42
N GLY A 158 10.94 -7.24 6.57
CA GLY A 158 11.47 -8.58 6.81
C GLY A 158 10.89 -9.21 8.07
N PRO A 159 11.28 -10.46 8.39
CA PRO A 159 10.78 -11.18 9.56
C PRO A 159 10.99 -10.42 10.88
N GLU A 160 12.07 -9.66 10.98
CA GLU A 160 12.42 -8.86 12.15
C GLU A 160 11.73 -7.48 12.21
N GLY A 161 10.91 -7.14 11.18
CA GLY A 161 10.17 -5.89 11.14
C GLY A 161 10.56 -4.95 10.01
N VAL A 162 10.19 -3.67 10.15
CA VAL A 162 10.38 -2.62 9.16
C VAL A 162 11.71 -1.90 9.37
N ARG A 163 12.39 -1.60 8.27
CA ARG A 163 13.56 -0.72 8.20
C ARG A 163 13.24 0.45 7.25
N PRO A 164 13.25 1.69 7.71
CA PRO A 164 12.99 2.84 6.85
C PRO A 164 14.15 3.08 5.87
N LEU A 165 13.82 3.64 4.71
CA LEU A 165 14.76 4.07 3.69
C LEU A 165 14.57 5.57 3.44
N GLY A 166 15.63 6.27 3.03
CA GLY A 166 15.57 7.65 2.57
C GLY A 166 14.96 8.65 3.55
N GLY A 167 15.09 8.39 4.87
CA GLY A 167 14.55 9.25 5.91
C GLY A 167 13.06 9.06 6.23
N ALA A 168 12.41 8.01 5.73
CA ALA A 168 11.08 7.61 6.18
C ALA A 168 11.04 7.41 7.70
N ARG A 169 9.92 7.71 8.35
CA ARG A 169 9.71 7.54 9.80
C ARG A 169 8.82 6.34 10.06
N ILE A 170 9.08 5.67 11.16
CA ILE A 170 8.23 4.57 11.62
C ILE A 170 7.60 5.00 12.95
N ASP A 171 6.29 4.95 12.99
CA ASP A 171 5.50 5.08 14.22
C ASP A 171 4.90 3.71 14.55
N VAL A 172 5.30 3.16 15.68
CA VAL A 172 4.73 1.95 16.28
C VAL A 172 4.01 2.41 17.55
N PRO A 173 2.68 2.43 17.57
CA PRO A 173 1.97 2.76 18.79
C PRO A 173 2.37 1.79 19.91
N PRO A 174 2.43 2.26 21.16
CA PRO A 174 2.72 1.39 22.30
C PRO A 174 1.73 0.23 22.34
N PRO A 175 2.17 -0.97 22.76
CA PRO A 175 1.26 -2.08 22.93
C PRO A 175 0.10 -1.66 23.84
N PRO A 176 -1.12 -2.15 23.60
CA PRO A 176 -2.24 -1.87 24.48
C PRO A 176 -1.84 -2.27 25.90
N GLY A 177 -1.88 -1.32 26.81
CA GLY A 177 -1.56 -1.56 28.22
C GLY A 177 -2.45 -2.67 28.77
N ASN A 178 -1.83 -3.63 29.44
CA ASN A 178 -2.50 -4.65 30.23
C ASN A 178 -3.29 -4.01 31.37
#